data_401793027a28db7cc3acd419b9bdf89f
#
_entry.id   401793027a28db7cc3acd419b9bdf89f
#
_cell.length_a   1.000
_cell.length_b   1.000
_cell.length_c   1.000
_cell.angle_alpha   90.00
_cell.angle_beta   90.00
_cell.angle_gamma   90.00
#
_symmetry.space_group_name_H-M   'P 1'
#
loop_
_entity.id
_entity.type
_entity.pdbx_description
1 polymer ?
#
loop_
_entity_poly.entity_id
_entity_poly.type
_entity_poly.pdbx_seq_one_letter_code
_entity_poly.pdbx_strand_id
1 'polypeptide(L)'
;MIGEQGGFGLVSFLRGLLGIITILGIAYAMSYDRKRIDWKLVGGGLFMQIVFALAVLYVPFVGNLLEGCGKIFVKLMDFTDAGLTFLLGTYASKAAGFSFLLHSLPIVIFFSALVSMFYHWGIIQKVVSAFAWVLRKFMNISGSEGLVAAGNIFMGMTESPVLIKNYLPMMNRSEIFLVMVSGMGTIAGSVMGTYIGMLGGTDPAAKVLFATHLLSASVMAVPGSIVLAKMLCPQTEEATDHVAVSGKEKENSNILDAISSGTVTGVKLMTNIAAMLLVFISLVALANYITEDVIGRYTGLNDWIVETTDGKARGLTFQFILGVIASPFMWLIGIPSQDIMLAGSLLGQKTILNEFVAYFQLQQWKDAGLFMYEKSILMSTYILCGFANISSIGILLGGLGVLAPEKRGLISRIGVLAMIGGALVSVLSATIIGMILG
;
A
#
# COMPACT_ATOMS: atom_id res chain seq x y z
N MET A 1 -17.74 15.49 -0.13
CA MET A 1 -19.04 15.10 -0.72
C MET A 1 -18.83 13.74 -1.34
N ILE A 2 -19.20 12.65 -0.67
CA ILE A 2 -19.44 11.36 -1.29
C ILE A 2 -20.83 11.55 -1.91
N GLY A 3 -20.82 12.03 -3.18
CA GLY A 3 -22.04 12.42 -3.85
C GLY A 3 -22.88 11.21 -4.21
N GLU A 4 -24.12 11.31 -3.99
CA GLU A 4 -25.37 10.72 -4.48
C GLU A 4 -25.40 9.61 -5.55
N GLN A 5 -24.31 8.89 -5.85
CA GLN A 5 -24.27 7.78 -6.80
C GLN A 5 -23.65 6.51 -6.17
N GLY A 6 -24.32 5.97 -5.15
CA GLY A 6 -23.88 4.68 -4.62
C GLY A 6 -24.42 4.41 -3.23
N GLY A 7 -25.74 4.33 -3.09
CA GLY A 7 -26.33 3.66 -1.94
C GLY A 7 -25.97 2.18 -1.98
N PHE A 8 -25.87 1.53 -0.82
CA PHE A 8 -25.64 0.09 -0.65
C PHE A 8 -26.45 -0.72 -1.69
N GLY A 9 -25.75 -1.26 -2.68
CA GLY A 9 -26.36 -2.02 -3.76
C GLY A 9 -26.19 -3.52 -3.53
N LEU A 10 -27.30 -4.27 -3.61
CA LEU A 10 -27.26 -5.72 -3.44
C LEU A 10 -26.23 -6.38 -4.40
N VAL A 11 -26.16 -5.92 -5.64
CA VAL A 11 -25.21 -6.44 -6.64
C VAL A 11 -23.76 -6.18 -6.23
N SER A 12 -23.45 -4.97 -5.76
CA SER A 12 -22.10 -4.62 -5.27
C SER A 12 -21.72 -5.42 -4.04
N PHE A 13 -22.69 -5.63 -3.13
CA PHE A 13 -22.49 -6.48 -1.96
C PHE A 13 -22.19 -7.94 -2.34
N LEU A 14 -22.98 -8.54 -3.22
CA LEU A 14 -22.78 -9.92 -3.67
C LEU A 14 -21.46 -10.10 -4.43
N ARG A 15 -21.10 -9.14 -5.26
CA ARG A 15 -19.79 -9.15 -5.96
C ARG A 15 -18.64 -8.98 -4.97
N GLY A 16 -18.75 -8.10 -3.97
CA GLY A 16 -17.75 -7.97 -2.92
C GLY A 16 -17.58 -9.25 -2.12
N LEU A 17 -18.68 -9.92 -1.75
CA LEU A 17 -18.64 -11.21 -1.07
C LEU A 17 -17.95 -12.28 -1.94
N LEU A 18 -18.27 -12.34 -3.23
CA LEU A 18 -17.59 -13.22 -4.19
C LEU A 18 -16.09 -12.92 -4.27
N GLY A 19 -15.72 -11.63 -4.27
CA GLY A 19 -14.33 -11.18 -4.25
C GLY A 19 -13.59 -11.63 -2.99
N ILE A 20 -14.18 -11.47 -1.81
CA ILE A 20 -13.62 -11.96 -0.54
C ILE A 20 -13.39 -13.47 -0.62
N ILE A 21 -14.42 -14.24 -1.04
CA ILE A 21 -14.31 -15.70 -1.18
C ILE A 21 -13.21 -16.08 -2.17
N THR A 22 -13.09 -15.35 -3.28
CA THR A 22 -12.03 -15.59 -4.28
C THR A 22 -10.64 -15.35 -3.71
N ILE A 23 -10.44 -14.24 -2.99
CA ILE A 23 -9.15 -13.89 -2.35
C ILE A 23 -8.76 -14.94 -1.31
N LEU A 24 -9.70 -15.33 -0.45
CA LEU A 24 -9.48 -16.39 0.55
C LEU A 24 -9.25 -17.74 -0.13
N GLY A 25 -9.96 -18.04 -1.22
CA GLY A 25 -9.77 -19.25 -2.03
C GLY A 25 -8.37 -19.33 -2.63
N ILE A 26 -7.85 -18.22 -3.17
CA ILE A 26 -6.46 -18.12 -3.66
C ILE A 26 -5.48 -18.35 -2.50
N ALA A 27 -5.67 -17.68 -1.37
CA ALA A 27 -4.81 -17.85 -0.20
C ALA A 27 -4.85 -19.30 0.32
N TYR A 28 -6.02 -19.94 0.35
CA TYR A 28 -6.20 -21.34 0.70
C TYR A 28 -5.48 -22.28 -0.27
N ALA A 29 -5.62 -22.04 -1.58
CA ALA A 29 -4.98 -22.85 -2.62
C ALA A 29 -3.45 -22.79 -2.54
N MET A 30 -2.89 -21.63 -2.19
CA MET A 30 -1.45 -21.37 -2.06
C MET A 30 -0.91 -21.62 -0.65
N SER A 31 -1.74 -22.06 0.29
CA SER A 31 -1.35 -22.29 1.68
C SER A 31 -0.32 -23.42 1.81
N TYR A 32 0.65 -23.19 2.67
CA TYR A 32 1.67 -24.19 3.02
C TYR A 32 1.10 -25.41 3.74
N ASP A 33 0.10 -25.21 4.62
CA ASP A 33 -0.60 -26.26 5.34
C ASP A 33 -2.07 -25.88 5.54
N ARG A 34 -2.90 -26.30 4.59
CA ARG A 34 -4.34 -25.98 4.56
C ARG A 34 -5.10 -26.50 5.79
N LYS A 35 -4.61 -27.58 6.43
CA LYS A 35 -5.27 -28.20 7.59
C LYS A 35 -5.07 -27.43 8.89
N ARG A 36 -3.99 -26.62 8.93
CA ARG A 36 -3.63 -25.83 10.12
C ARG A 36 -4.10 -24.37 10.06
N ILE A 37 -4.93 -24.00 9.09
CA ILE A 37 -5.51 -22.67 9.01
C ILE A 37 -6.47 -22.48 10.19
N ASP A 38 -6.22 -21.43 10.98
CA ASP A 38 -7.12 -21.01 12.07
C ASP A 38 -8.26 -20.15 11.51
N TRP A 39 -9.39 -20.78 11.23
CA TRP A 39 -10.58 -20.11 10.71
C TRP A 39 -11.21 -19.12 11.69
N LYS A 40 -10.96 -19.23 13.01
CA LYS A 40 -11.41 -18.25 14.00
C LYS A 40 -10.62 -16.96 13.83
N LEU A 41 -9.31 -17.05 13.65
CA LEU A 41 -8.45 -15.91 13.35
C LEU A 41 -8.86 -15.26 12.02
N VAL A 42 -9.10 -16.05 10.98
CA VAL A 42 -9.54 -15.55 9.66
C VAL A 42 -10.87 -14.79 9.78
N GLY A 43 -11.86 -15.39 10.43
CA GLY A 43 -13.17 -14.74 10.65
C GLY A 43 -13.06 -13.48 11.51
N GLY A 44 -12.28 -13.52 12.58
CA GLY A 44 -12.04 -12.37 13.47
C GLY A 44 -11.36 -11.20 12.75
N GLY A 45 -10.34 -11.48 11.94
CA GLY A 45 -9.64 -10.44 11.18
C GLY A 45 -10.47 -9.83 10.06
N LEU A 46 -11.25 -10.63 9.34
CA LEU A 46 -12.21 -10.12 8.35
C LEU A 46 -13.30 -9.27 9.01
N PHE A 47 -13.83 -9.73 10.13
CA PHE A 47 -14.81 -8.97 10.91
C PHE A 47 -14.23 -7.61 11.33
N MET A 48 -13.00 -7.57 11.86
CA MET A 48 -12.33 -6.31 12.20
C MET A 48 -12.17 -5.39 10.98
N GLN A 49 -11.78 -5.92 9.82
CA GLN A 49 -11.66 -5.12 8.60
C GLN A 49 -13.01 -4.52 8.17
N ILE A 50 -14.07 -5.32 8.16
CA ILE A 50 -15.42 -4.89 7.78
C ILE A 50 -15.95 -3.86 8.77
N VAL A 51 -15.83 -4.12 10.07
CA VAL A 51 -16.26 -3.17 11.12
C VAL A 51 -15.51 -1.85 11.00
N PHE A 52 -14.20 -1.89 10.75
CA PHE A 52 -13.42 -0.66 10.57
C PHE A 52 -13.85 0.09 9.30
N ALA A 53 -14.07 -0.60 8.18
CA ALA A 53 -14.55 0.02 6.94
C ALA A 53 -15.92 0.68 7.13
N LEU A 54 -16.85 -0.03 7.79
CA LEU A 54 -18.16 0.54 8.14
C LEU A 54 -18.04 1.73 9.09
N ALA A 55 -17.14 1.64 10.07
CA ALA A 55 -16.92 2.74 11.02
C ALA A 55 -16.38 4.00 10.32
N VAL A 56 -15.45 3.84 9.36
CA VAL A 56 -14.92 4.97 8.58
C VAL A 56 -16.00 5.64 7.74
N LEU A 57 -16.88 4.85 7.12
CA LEU A 57 -17.86 5.37 6.17
C LEU A 57 -19.14 5.87 6.84
N TYR A 58 -19.58 5.24 7.93
CA TYR A 58 -20.90 5.49 8.53
C TYR A 58 -20.88 6.02 9.95
N VAL A 59 -19.76 5.92 10.68
CA VAL A 59 -19.66 6.47 12.05
C VAL A 59 -19.01 7.84 11.99
N PRO A 60 -19.77 8.95 12.17
CA PRO A 60 -19.25 10.32 11.99
C PRO A 60 -18.00 10.60 12.84
N PHE A 61 -17.93 10.07 14.07
CA PHE A 61 -16.77 10.26 14.93
C PHE A 61 -15.48 9.68 14.30
N VAL A 62 -15.55 8.47 13.74
CA VAL A 62 -14.37 7.81 13.11
C VAL A 62 -14.02 8.50 11.80
N GLY A 63 -15.01 8.80 10.97
CA GLY A 63 -14.82 9.55 9.73
C GLY A 63 -14.18 10.92 9.98
N ASN A 64 -14.73 11.71 10.90
CA ASN A 64 -14.21 13.03 11.27
C ASN A 64 -12.80 12.95 11.88
N LEU A 65 -12.50 11.91 12.66
CA LEU A 65 -11.16 11.68 13.21
C LEU A 65 -10.13 11.46 12.08
N LEU A 66 -10.43 10.57 11.14
CA LEU A 66 -9.55 10.30 10.01
C LEU A 66 -9.43 11.50 9.05
N GLU A 67 -10.53 12.19 8.80
CA GLU A 67 -10.52 13.44 8.05
C GLU A 67 -9.67 14.53 8.76
N GLY A 68 -9.78 14.62 10.09
CA GLY A 68 -8.93 15.48 10.91
C GLY A 68 -7.44 15.12 10.77
N CYS A 69 -7.10 13.83 10.84
CA CYS A 69 -5.74 13.36 10.57
C CYS A 69 -5.30 13.70 9.14
N GLY A 70 -6.18 13.53 8.16
CA GLY A 70 -5.93 13.92 6.77
C GLY A 70 -5.66 15.41 6.61
N LYS A 71 -6.45 16.27 7.26
CA LYS A 71 -6.23 17.75 7.28
C LYS A 71 -4.89 18.11 7.89
N ILE A 72 -4.51 17.46 9.00
CA ILE A 72 -3.18 17.66 9.61
C ILE A 72 -2.09 17.23 8.62
N PHE A 73 -2.27 16.10 7.97
CA PHE A 73 -1.30 15.60 7.00
C PHE A 73 -1.12 16.55 5.81
N VAL A 74 -2.21 17.06 5.25
CA VAL A 74 -2.19 18.07 4.18
C VAL A 74 -1.52 19.37 4.66
N LYS A 75 -1.81 19.79 5.89
CA LYS A 75 -1.16 20.97 6.47
C LYS A 75 0.36 20.79 6.65
N LEU A 76 0.81 19.60 7.02
CA LEU A 76 2.24 19.28 7.08
C LEU A 76 2.90 19.33 5.67
N MET A 77 2.17 18.93 4.62
CA MET A 77 2.66 19.10 3.24
C MET A 77 2.88 20.57 2.87
N ASP A 78 1.99 21.48 3.29
CA ASP A 78 2.16 22.91 3.06
C ASP A 78 3.45 23.47 3.68
N PHE A 79 3.89 22.93 4.83
CA PHE A 79 5.18 23.31 5.42
C PHE A 79 6.39 22.84 4.58
N THR A 80 6.25 21.73 3.88
CA THR A 80 7.30 21.31 2.93
C THR A 80 7.45 22.32 1.79
N ASP A 81 6.35 22.90 1.31
CA ASP A 81 6.37 23.91 0.25
C ASP A 81 7.16 25.17 0.67
N ALA A 82 7.12 25.56 1.97
CA ALA A 82 7.94 26.65 2.48
C ALA A 82 9.45 26.37 2.38
N GLY A 83 9.86 25.14 2.76
CA GLY A 83 11.26 24.69 2.62
C GLY A 83 11.70 24.63 1.15
N LEU A 84 10.83 24.12 0.28
CA LEU A 84 11.08 24.06 -1.16
C LEU A 84 11.24 25.46 -1.78
N THR A 85 10.39 26.39 -1.41
CA THR A 85 10.46 27.78 -1.89
C THR A 85 11.78 28.43 -1.47
N PHE A 86 12.24 28.16 -0.26
CA PHE A 86 13.55 28.67 0.19
C PHE A 86 14.72 28.07 -0.61
N LEU A 87 14.67 26.74 -0.90
CA LEU A 87 15.77 26.05 -1.58
C LEU A 87 15.78 26.27 -3.10
N LEU A 88 14.61 26.30 -3.74
CA LEU A 88 14.45 26.27 -5.19
C LEU A 88 13.98 27.62 -5.77
N GLY A 89 13.58 28.59 -4.92
CA GLY A 89 13.08 29.88 -5.35
C GLY A 89 11.89 29.76 -6.29
N THR A 90 11.98 30.39 -7.47
CA THR A 90 10.92 30.37 -8.48
C THR A 90 10.62 28.98 -9.06
N TYR A 91 11.57 28.05 -9.03
CA TYR A 91 11.36 26.66 -9.48
C TYR A 91 10.45 25.85 -8.54
N ALA A 92 10.25 26.28 -7.30
CA ALA A 92 9.27 25.69 -6.39
C ALA A 92 7.83 26.06 -6.78
N SER A 93 7.64 27.08 -7.60
CA SER A 93 6.32 27.51 -8.07
C SER A 93 5.81 26.58 -9.17
N LYS A 94 4.62 26.02 -9.00
CA LYS A 94 3.94 25.23 -10.04
C LYS A 94 3.61 26.03 -11.29
N ALA A 95 3.69 27.37 -11.24
CA ALA A 95 3.54 28.25 -12.40
C ALA A 95 4.68 28.10 -13.42
N ALA A 96 5.86 27.64 -12.98
CA ALA A 96 6.98 27.31 -13.88
C ALA A 96 6.88 25.93 -14.53
N GLY A 97 5.82 25.18 -14.24
CA GLY A 97 5.58 23.80 -14.69
C GLY A 97 5.72 22.81 -13.53
N PHE A 98 4.88 21.77 -13.54
CA PHE A 98 4.93 20.72 -12.53
C PHE A 98 6.08 19.75 -12.81
N SER A 99 7.00 19.60 -11.86
CA SER A 99 8.04 18.55 -11.87
C SER A 99 7.82 17.63 -10.67
N PHE A 100 7.61 16.35 -10.92
CA PHE A 100 7.44 15.36 -9.87
C PHE A 100 8.66 15.29 -8.92
N LEU A 101 9.86 15.37 -9.49
CA LEU A 101 11.12 15.38 -8.75
C LEU A 101 11.23 16.57 -7.77
N LEU A 102 10.76 17.75 -8.20
CA LEU A 102 10.92 18.97 -7.41
C LEU A 102 9.74 19.28 -6.48
N HIS A 103 8.51 18.83 -6.82
CA HIS A 103 7.32 19.24 -6.08
C HIS A 103 6.71 18.11 -5.23
N SER A 104 6.91 16.83 -5.59
CA SER A 104 6.28 15.71 -4.88
C SER A 104 7.29 14.88 -4.08
N LEU A 105 8.43 14.56 -4.64
CA LEU A 105 9.41 13.69 -3.98
C LEU A 105 10.05 14.32 -2.73
N PRO A 106 10.31 15.64 -2.63
CA PRO A 106 10.91 16.21 -1.41
C PRO A 106 10.01 16.12 -0.18
N ILE A 107 8.71 15.93 -0.35
CA ILE A 107 7.77 15.66 0.75
C ILE A 107 8.25 14.47 1.59
N VAL A 108 8.83 13.44 0.95
CA VAL A 108 9.37 12.25 1.61
C VAL A 108 10.47 12.61 2.63
N ILE A 109 11.31 13.59 2.32
CA ILE A 109 12.41 14.02 3.22
C ILE A 109 11.84 14.58 4.50
N PHE A 110 10.90 15.52 4.39
CA PHE A 110 10.29 16.17 5.55
C PHE A 110 9.50 15.17 6.41
N PHE A 111 8.69 14.32 5.78
CA PHE A 111 7.92 13.30 6.52
C PHE A 111 8.83 12.25 7.17
N SER A 112 9.94 11.85 6.56
CA SER A 112 10.91 10.94 7.19
C SER A 112 11.55 11.59 8.42
N ALA A 113 11.87 12.87 8.36
CA ALA A 113 12.39 13.61 9.52
C ALA A 113 11.34 13.71 10.64
N LEU A 114 10.06 13.98 10.31
CA LEU A 114 8.95 14.03 11.28
C LEU A 114 8.70 12.67 11.94
N VAL A 115 8.67 11.58 11.16
CA VAL A 115 8.51 10.22 11.69
C VAL A 115 9.63 9.88 12.66
N SER A 116 10.89 10.20 12.31
CA SER A 116 12.05 9.99 13.19
C SER A 116 11.96 10.81 14.50
N MET A 117 11.49 12.06 14.42
CA MET A 117 11.25 12.90 15.57
C MET A 117 10.15 12.35 16.49
N PHE A 118 9.00 11.93 15.92
CA PHE A 118 7.91 11.33 16.69
C PHE A 118 8.30 9.99 17.30
N TYR A 119 9.15 9.24 16.61
CA TYR A 119 9.75 8.02 17.13
C TYR A 119 10.67 8.33 18.34
N HIS A 120 11.52 9.35 18.25
CA HIS A 120 12.39 9.77 19.35
C HIS A 120 11.60 10.22 20.60
N TRP A 121 10.44 10.89 20.40
CA TRP A 121 9.54 11.27 21.50
C TRP A 121 8.74 10.10 22.09
N GLY A 122 8.76 8.94 21.46
CA GLY A 122 8.00 7.77 21.90
C GLY A 122 6.49 7.86 21.57
N ILE A 123 6.07 8.79 20.74
CA ILE A 123 4.66 8.96 20.33
C ILE A 123 4.23 7.77 19.48
N ILE A 124 5.03 7.44 18.46
CA ILE A 124 4.73 6.30 17.56
C ILE A 124 4.65 5.01 18.34
N GLN A 125 5.58 4.77 19.27
CA GLN A 125 5.61 3.55 20.09
C GLN A 125 4.33 3.39 20.94
N LYS A 126 3.81 4.48 21.51
CA LYS A 126 2.57 4.44 22.29
C LYS A 126 1.37 4.10 21.42
N VAL A 127 1.26 4.74 20.26
CA VAL A 127 0.16 4.50 19.30
C VAL A 127 0.22 3.08 18.77
N VAL A 128 1.40 2.63 18.33
CA VAL A 128 1.63 1.27 17.82
C VAL A 128 1.33 0.22 18.91
N SER A 129 1.74 0.45 20.16
CA SER A 129 1.45 -0.46 21.26
C SER A 129 -0.05 -0.57 21.55
N ALA A 130 -0.80 0.52 21.44
CA ALA A 130 -2.26 0.51 21.62
C ALA A 130 -2.94 -0.33 20.51
N PHE A 131 -2.54 -0.14 19.24
CA PHE A 131 -3.03 -0.96 18.14
C PHE A 131 -2.64 -2.43 18.30
N ALA A 132 -1.39 -2.72 18.64
CA ALA A 132 -0.91 -4.08 18.89
C ALA A 132 -1.68 -4.79 19.99
N TRP A 133 -2.05 -4.06 21.07
CA TRP A 133 -2.88 -4.61 22.15
C TRP A 133 -4.27 -5.03 21.64
N VAL A 134 -4.91 -4.19 20.81
CA VAL A 134 -6.20 -4.52 20.19
C VAL A 134 -6.07 -5.77 19.32
N LEU A 135 -5.08 -5.82 18.43
CA LEU A 135 -4.87 -6.96 17.53
C LEU A 135 -4.64 -8.27 18.30
N ARG A 136 -3.79 -8.25 19.32
CA ARG A 136 -3.53 -9.43 20.18
C ARG A 136 -4.78 -9.93 20.85
N LYS A 137 -5.61 -9.02 21.38
CA LYS A 137 -6.85 -9.38 22.09
C LYS A 137 -7.87 -10.08 21.18
N PHE A 138 -7.94 -9.70 19.91
CA PHE A 138 -8.95 -10.21 18.97
C PHE A 138 -8.44 -11.28 18.01
N MET A 139 -7.13 -11.34 17.72
CA MET A 139 -6.58 -12.21 16.70
C MET A 139 -5.60 -13.28 17.22
N ASN A 140 -5.38 -13.36 18.54
CA ASN A 140 -4.51 -14.38 19.16
C ASN A 140 -3.14 -14.55 18.46
N ILE A 141 -2.46 -13.43 18.21
CA ILE A 141 -1.11 -13.36 17.62
C ILE A 141 -0.06 -13.02 18.68
N SER A 142 1.22 -13.28 18.39
CA SER A 142 2.30 -12.93 19.32
C SER A 142 2.45 -11.41 19.49
N GLY A 143 3.09 -11.01 20.58
CA GLY A 143 3.32 -9.59 20.85
C GLY A 143 4.19 -8.92 19.79
N SER A 144 5.21 -9.61 19.30
CA SER A 144 6.10 -9.14 18.24
C SER A 144 5.37 -9.01 16.90
N GLU A 145 4.52 -9.98 16.55
CA GLU A 145 3.69 -9.91 15.35
C GLU A 145 2.75 -8.71 15.38
N GLY A 146 2.03 -8.53 16.49
CA GLY A 146 1.11 -7.41 16.66
C GLY A 146 1.82 -6.05 16.60
N LEU A 147 3.03 -5.96 17.17
CA LEU A 147 3.82 -4.73 17.20
C LEU A 147 4.28 -4.33 15.81
N VAL A 148 4.80 -5.27 15.01
CA VAL A 148 5.24 -5.00 13.63
C VAL A 148 4.05 -4.70 12.72
N ALA A 149 2.98 -5.48 12.78
CA ALA A 149 1.80 -5.26 11.97
C ALA A 149 1.19 -3.87 12.23
N ALA A 150 1.07 -3.47 13.50
CA ALA A 150 0.63 -2.13 13.87
C ALA A 150 1.64 -1.04 13.50
N GLY A 151 2.94 -1.33 13.61
CA GLY A 151 4.01 -0.42 13.22
C GLY A 151 3.96 -0.03 11.74
N ASN A 152 3.58 -0.97 10.89
CA ASN A 152 3.46 -0.76 9.45
C ASN A 152 2.34 0.24 9.04
N ILE A 153 1.48 0.68 9.96
CA ILE A 153 0.54 1.79 9.67
C ILE A 153 1.29 3.10 9.42
N PHE A 154 2.40 3.31 10.14
CA PHE A 154 3.14 4.58 10.17
C PHE A 154 4.54 4.46 9.58
N MET A 155 5.15 3.30 9.73
CA MET A 155 6.55 3.01 9.38
C MET A 155 6.60 2.13 8.12
N GLY A 156 7.72 2.20 7.42
CA GLY A 156 7.94 1.36 6.24
C GLY A 156 8.29 -0.09 6.61
N MET A 157 8.25 -0.96 5.60
CA MET A 157 8.51 -2.40 5.73
C MET A 157 9.94 -2.74 6.24
N THR A 158 10.88 -1.80 6.17
CA THR A 158 12.24 -1.96 6.71
C THR A 158 12.41 -1.32 8.08
N GLU A 159 11.53 -0.38 8.44
CA GLU A 159 11.59 0.38 9.69
C GLU A 159 10.82 -0.34 10.81
N SER A 160 9.61 -0.83 10.54
CA SER A 160 8.80 -1.49 11.55
C SER A 160 9.43 -2.74 12.17
N PRO A 161 10.23 -3.57 11.44
CA PRO A 161 10.94 -4.71 12.04
C PRO A 161 12.01 -4.31 13.06
N VAL A 162 12.50 -3.06 13.02
CA VAL A 162 13.44 -2.55 14.04
C VAL A 162 12.80 -2.56 15.42
N LEU A 163 11.47 -2.37 15.52
CA LEU A 163 10.72 -2.46 16.78
C LEU A 163 10.90 -3.81 17.48
N ILE A 164 11.18 -4.86 16.72
CA ILE A 164 11.28 -6.24 17.19
C ILE A 164 12.64 -6.87 16.86
N LYS A 165 13.68 -6.06 16.59
CA LYS A 165 15.00 -6.56 16.15
C LYS A 165 15.57 -7.68 17.04
N ASN A 166 15.36 -7.59 18.35
CA ASN A 166 15.86 -8.57 19.32
C ASN A 166 15.10 -9.90 19.30
N TYR A 167 13.90 -9.93 18.69
CA TYR A 167 13.06 -11.13 18.57
C TYR A 167 13.16 -11.80 17.20
N LEU A 168 13.54 -11.06 16.15
CA LEU A 168 13.65 -11.59 14.80
C LEU A 168 14.44 -12.90 14.68
N PRO A 169 15.61 -13.06 15.36
CA PRO A 169 16.36 -14.31 15.32
C PRO A 169 15.59 -15.53 15.82
N MET A 170 14.71 -15.34 16.81
CA MET A 170 13.95 -16.40 17.46
C MET A 170 12.62 -16.70 16.76
N MET A 171 12.13 -15.80 15.89
CA MET A 171 10.85 -15.94 15.22
C MET A 171 10.83 -17.16 14.29
N ASN A 172 9.72 -17.89 14.30
CA ASN A 172 9.50 -19.00 13.41
C ASN A 172 9.10 -18.55 12.00
N ARG A 173 8.89 -19.50 11.10
CA ARG A 173 8.56 -19.22 9.70
C ARG A 173 7.27 -18.40 9.53
N SER A 174 6.22 -18.75 10.25
CA SER A 174 4.90 -18.08 10.16
C SER A 174 4.99 -16.63 10.65
N GLU A 175 5.74 -16.39 11.71
CA GLU A 175 5.95 -15.06 12.27
C GLU A 175 6.75 -14.17 11.32
N ILE A 176 7.88 -14.66 10.77
CA ILE A 176 8.68 -13.93 9.75
C ILE A 176 7.82 -13.66 8.50
N PHE A 177 6.99 -14.64 8.09
CA PHE A 177 6.10 -14.46 6.94
C PHE A 177 5.08 -13.35 7.17
N LEU A 178 4.52 -13.24 8.38
CA LEU A 178 3.61 -12.14 8.75
C LEU A 178 4.34 -10.79 8.73
N VAL A 179 5.57 -10.70 9.25
CA VAL A 179 6.38 -9.47 9.15
C VAL A 179 6.53 -9.03 7.70
N MET A 180 6.82 -9.95 6.79
CA MET A 180 6.98 -9.64 5.36
C MET A 180 5.66 -9.24 4.70
N VAL A 181 4.58 -9.99 4.92
CA VAL A 181 3.26 -9.71 4.34
C VAL A 181 2.71 -8.38 4.83
N SER A 182 2.83 -8.09 6.14
CA SER A 182 2.34 -6.82 6.69
C SER A 182 3.12 -5.62 6.15
N GLY A 183 4.45 -5.75 6.01
CA GLY A 183 5.27 -4.70 5.42
C GLY A 183 4.97 -4.45 3.94
N MET A 184 4.72 -5.52 3.15
CA MET A 184 4.36 -5.40 1.74
C MET A 184 2.90 -5.01 1.53
N GLY A 185 2.00 -5.31 2.49
CA GLY A 185 0.57 -5.00 2.41
C GLY A 185 0.20 -3.55 2.77
N THR A 186 1.15 -2.77 3.27
CA THR A 186 0.96 -1.37 3.72
C THR A 186 1.92 -0.42 2.99
N ILE A 187 1.71 0.88 3.16
CA ILE A 187 2.63 1.94 2.72
C ILE A 187 3.20 2.67 3.93
N ALA A 188 4.42 3.19 3.80
CA ALA A 188 5.01 4.02 4.85
C ALA A 188 4.36 5.41 4.91
N GLY A 189 4.19 5.95 6.12
CA GLY A 189 3.69 7.30 6.32
C GLY A 189 4.52 8.38 5.62
N SER A 190 5.83 8.17 5.51
CA SER A 190 6.75 9.09 4.83
C SER A 190 6.46 9.26 3.33
N VAL A 191 5.95 8.23 2.64
CA VAL A 191 5.63 8.30 1.21
C VAL A 191 4.16 8.61 0.94
N MET A 192 3.28 8.43 1.93
CA MET A 192 1.84 8.69 1.81
C MET A 192 1.56 10.13 1.34
N GLY A 193 2.33 11.10 1.84
CA GLY A 193 2.21 12.50 1.40
C GLY A 193 2.39 12.69 -0.10
N THR A 194 3.32 11.97 -0.71
CA THR A 194 3.54 12.01 -2.16
C THR A 194 2.32 11.50 -2.93
N TYR A 195 1.71 10.40 -2.48
CA TYR A 195 0.50 9.86 -3.14
C TYR A 195 -0.71 10.78 -2.96
N ILE A 196 -0.86 11.41 -1.77
CA ILE A 196 -1.89 12.43 -1.54
C ILE A 196 -1.69 13.61 -2.50
N GLY A 197 -0.45 14.08 -2.64
CA GLY A 197 -0.10 15.16 -3.56
C GLY A 197 -0.39 14.82 -5.02
N MET A 198 -0.07 13.59 -5.44
CA MET A 198 -0.38 13.09 -6.79
C MET A 198 -1.89 13.06 -7.05
N LEU A 199 -2.65 12.36 -6.21
CA LEU A 199 -4.07 12.09 -6.43
C LEU A 199 -4.94 13.33 -6.20
N GLY A 200 -4.60 14.16 -5.20
CA GLY A 200 -5.33 15.37 -4.86
C GLY A 200 -4.96 16.59 -5.71
N GLY A 201 -3.83 16.56 -6.40
CA GLY A 201 -3.40 17.66 -7.27
C GLY A 201 -3.28 18.99 -6.52
N THR A 202 -3.97 20.02 -7.03
CA THR A 202 -4.02 21.36 -6.40
C THR A 202 -5.24 21.56 -5.50
N ASP A 203 -6.23 20.69 -5.54
CA ASP A 203 -7.46 20.80 -4.77
C ASP A 203 -7.27 20.34 -3.32
N PRO A 204 -7.40 21.22 -2.31
CA PRO A 204 -7.28 20.87 -0.90
C PRO A 204 -8.33 19.84 -0.45
N ALA A 205 -9.56 19.89 -0.99
CA ALA A 205 -10.62 18.95 -0.63
C ALA A 205 -10.30 17.54 -1.15
N ALA A 206 -9.82 17.43 -2.39
CA ALA A 206 -9.37 16.15 -2.95
C ALA A 206 -8.18 15.59 -2.18
N LYS A 207 -7.20 16.42 -1.78
CA LYS A 207 -6.08 15.98 -0.93
C LYS A 207 -6.57 15.38 0.39
N VAL A 208 -7.51 16.03 1.08
CA VAL A 208 -8.07 15.51 2.34
C VAL A 208 -8.83 14.20 2.10
N LEU A 209 -9.60 14.10 1.02
CA LEU A 209 -10.30 12.88 0.63
C LEU A 209 -9.33 11.70 0.45
N PHE A 210 -8.30 11.87 -0.40
CA PHE A 210 -7.31 10.82 -0.63
C PHE A 210 -6.46 10.52 0.61
N ALA A 211 -6.14 11.52 1.44
CA ALA A 211 -5.48 11.30 2.72
C ALA A 211 -6.32 10.41 3.64
N THR A 212 -7.61 10.68 3.75
CA THR A 212 -8.55 9.87 4.55
C THR A 212 -8.62 8.43 4.05
N HIS A 213 -8.71 8.23 2.73
CA HIS A 213 -8.77 6.88 2.15
C HIS A 213 -7.45 6.12 2.27
N LEU A 214 -6.30 6.76 2.09
CA LEU A 214 -4.98 6.13 2.24
C LEU A 214 -4.68 5.76 3.70
N LEU A 215 -5.04 6.62 4.67
CA LEU A 215 -4.97 6.29 6.09
C LEU A 215 -5.89 5.11 6.42
N SER A 216 -7.12 5.12 5.91
CA SER A 216 -8.06 4.01 6.10
C SER A 216 -7.54 2.71 5.51
N ALA A 217 -6.95 2.76 4.30
CA ALA A 217 -6.35 1.59 3.65
C ALA A 217 -5.21 1.01 4.49
N SER A 218 -4.33 1.87 5.04
CA SER A 218 -3.21 1.43 5.90
C SER A 218 -3.71 0.76 7.18
N VAL A 219 -4.74 1.29 7.83
CA VAL A 219 -5.31 0.68 9.04
C VAL A 219 -6.02 -0.64 8.70
N MET A 220 -6.81 -0.69 7.61
CA MET A 220 -7.49 -1.92 7.15
C MET A 220 -6.51 -3.00 6.74
N ALA A 221 -5.36 -2.64 6.20
CA ALA A 221 -4.35 -3.60 5.77
C ALA A 221 -3.77 -4.41 6.93
N VAL A 222 -3.79 -3.88 8.16
CA VAL A 222 -3.21 -4.58 9.33
C VAL A 222 -3.92 -5.88 9.64
N PRO A 223 -5.23 -5.92 9.98
CA PRO A 223 -5.92 -7.19 10.20
C PRO A 223 -5.94 -8.06 8.93
N GLY A 224 -6.04 -7.46 7.73
CA GLY A 224 -5.96 -8.19 6.47
C GLY A 224 -4.62 -8.91 6.27
N SER A 225 -3.51 -8.27 6.65
CA SER A 225 -2.18 -8.88 6.54
C SER A 225 -2.03 -10.08 7.48
N ILE A 226 -2.59 -10.00 8.68
CA ILE A 226 -2.59 -11.11 9.64
C ILE A 226 -3.42 -12.28 9.07
N VAL A 227 -4.63 -12.02 8.57
CA VAL A 227 -5.50 -13.02 7.95
C VAL A 227 -4.75 -13.75 6.83
N LEU A 228 -4.25 -13.02 5.85
CA LEU A 228 -3.64 -13.60 4.66
C LEU A 228 -2.30 -14.26 4.98
N ALA A 229 -1.49 -13.68 5.87
CA ALA A 229 -0.25 -14.30 6.30
C ALA A 229 -0.49 -15.65 7.01
N LYS A 230 -1.46 -15.71 7.94
CA LYS A 230 -1.79 -16.94 8.65
C LYS A 230 -2.57 -17.96 7.81
N MET A 231 -3.19 -17.55 6.73
CA MET A 231 -3.74 -18.48 5.72
C MET A 231 -2.65 -19.06 4.81
N LEU A 232 -1.76 -18.22 4.28
CA LEU A 232 -0.68 -18.65 3.38
C LEU A 232 0.41 -19.44 4.10
N CYS A 233 0.76 -19.02 5.32
CA CYS A 233 1.75 -19.67 6.17
C CYS A 233 1.21 -19.84 7.60
N PRO A 234 0.37 -20.88 7.86
CA PRO A 234 -0.22 -21.10 9.17
C PRO A 234 0.81 -21.32 10.26
N GLN A 235 0.44 -20.98 11.49
CA GLN A 235 1.28 -21.22 12.67
C GLN A 235 1.32 -22.72 12.98
N THR A 236 2.48 -23.33 12.83
CA THR A 236 2.69 -24.77 13.08
C THR A 236 3.54 -25.05 14.31
N GLU A 237 4.26 -24.04 14.78
CA GLU A 237 5.14 -24.07 15.95
C GLU A 237 4.58 -23.13 17.03
N GLU A 238 5.04 -23.28 18.26
CA GLU A 238 4.66 -22.33 19.32
C GLU A 238 5.15 -20.92 18.97
N ALA A 239 4.27 -19.93 19.14
CA ALA A 239 4.62 -18.54 18.88
C ALA A 239 5.65 -18.07 19.91
N THR A 240 6.58 -17.23 19.46
CA THR A 240 7.59 -16.62 20.33
C THR A 240 6.94 -15.56 21.23
N ASP A 241 6.38 -15.99 22.34
CA ASP A 241 5.55 -15.14 23.24
C ASP A 241 6.41 -14.31 24.20
N HIS A 242 7.36 -13.56 23.68
CA HIS A 242 8.12 -12.61 24.47
C HIS A 242 7.59 -11.19 24.26
N VAL A 243 6.66 -10.81 25.13
CA VAL A 243 6.18 -9.43 25.24
C VAL A 243 7.20 -8.63 26.02
N ALA A 244 8.24 -8.18 25.38
CA ALA A 244 8.95 -7.02 25.88
C ALA A 244 8.62 -5.85 24.97
N VAL A 245 7.90 -4.88 25.49
CA VAL A 245 7.82 -3.56 24.92
C VAL A 245 9.25 -3.01 24.90
N SER A 246 10.00 -3.31 23.85
CA SER A 246 11.34 -2.76 23.62
C SER A 246 11.20 -1.30 23.17
N GLY A 247 10.59 -0.49 24.01
CA GLY A 247 10.40 0.94 23.75
C GLY A 247 11.48 1.83 24.34
N LYS A 248 12.61 1.28 24.82
CA LYS A 248 13.58 2.08 25.58
C LYS A 248 14.96 2.28 24.92
N GLU A 249 15.30 1.58 23.87
CA GLU A 249 16.51 1.93 23.14
C GLU A 249 16.23 3.13 22.22
N LYS A 250 16.62 4.32 22.69
CA LYS A 250 16.67 5.51 21.86
C LYS A 250 17.79 5.31 20.84
N GLU A 251 17.45 5.08 19.58
CA GLU A 251 18.43 4.98 18.48
C GLU A 251 19.20 6.30 18.30
N ASN A 252 18.58 7.42 18.63
CA ASN A 252 19.13 8.76 18.49
C ASN A 252 19.43 9.37 19.85
N SER A 253 20.59 10.01 19.99
CA SER A 253 21.07 10.61 21.22
C SER A 253 20.22 11.81 21.68
N ASN A 254 19.70 12.58 20.74
CA ASN A 254 18.85 13.75 20.99
C ASN A 254 17.93 14.04 19.79
N ILE A 255 17.06 15.05 19.91
CA ILE A 255 16.08 15.39 18.87
C ILE A 255 16.73 15.86 17.56
N LEU A 256 17.85 16.58 17.63
CA LEU A 256 18.57 17.05 16.43
C LEU A 256 19.20 15.89 15.67
N ASP A 257 19.72 14.92 16.39
CA ASP A 257 20.23 13.66 15.83
C ASP A 257 19.11 12.86 15.17
N ALA A 258 17.91 12.79 15.79
CA ALA A 258 16.75 12.15 15.21
C ALA A 258 16.29 12.86 13.91
N ILE A 259 16.23 14.19 13.89
CA ILE A 259 15.87 14.97 12.69
C ILE A 259 16.91 14.72 11.59
N SER A 260 18.21 14.80 11.93
CA SER A 260 19.30 14.59 10.97
C SER A 260 19.26 13.19 10.37
N SER A 261 19.11 12.16 11.19
CA SER A 261 19.00 10.75 10.76
C SER A 261 17.78 10.54 9.85
N GLY A 262 16.62 11.07 10.24
CA GLY A 262 15.40 11.02 9.44
C GLY A 262 15.54 11.75 8.10
N THR A 263 16.22 12.91 8.10
CA THR A 263 16.50 13.67 6.87
C THR A 263 17.38 12.86 5.91
N VAL A 264 18.49 12.27 6.41
CA VAL A 264 19.37 11.43 5.58
C VAL A 264 18.63 10.21 5.02
N THR A 265 17.79 9.57 5.83
CA THR A 265 16.93 8.46 5.38
C THR A 265 15.95 8.92 4.30
N GLY A 266 15.31 10.07 4.48
CA GLY A 266 14.41 10.67 3.51
C GLY A 266 15.07 11.01 2.17
N VAL A 267 16.29 11.56 2.20
CA VAL A 267 17.08 11.84 0.99
C VAL A 267 17.43 10.54 0.25
N LYS A 268 17.88 9.50 0.95
CA LYS A 268 18.16 8.19 0.35
C LYS A 268 16.89 7.61 -0.30
N LEU A 269 15.76 7.68 0.40
CA LEU A 269 14.49 7.19 -0.11
C LEU A 269 14.04 7.98 -1.35
N MET A 270 14.08 9.31 -1.31
CA MET A 270 13.77 10.18 -2.43
C MET A 270 14.63 9.85 -3.66
N THR A 271 15.94 9.74 -3.48
CA THR A 271 16.88 9.45 -4.58
C THR A 271 16.62 8.07 -5.17
N ASN A 272 16.38 7.05 -4.34
CA ASN A 272 16.04 5.71 -4.79
C ASN A 272 14.73 5.70 -5.59
N ILE A 273 13.69 6.39 -5.12
CA ILE A 273 12.41 6.50 -5.81
C ILE A 273 12.62 7.17 -7.18
N ALA A 274 13.35 8.29 -7.24
CA ALA A 274 13.63 8.99 -8.49
C ALA A 274 14.37 8.10 -9.51
N ALA A 275 15.41 7.39 -9.06
CA ALA A 275 16.17 6.48 -9.89
C ALA A 275 15.32 5.30 -10.41
N MET A 276 14.52 4.69 -9.52
CA MET A 276 13.64 3.57 -9.87
C MET A 276 12.55 4.01 -10.86
N LEU A 277 11.94 5.18 -10.65
CA LEU A 277 10.96 5.73 -11.59
C LEU A 277 11.56 5.96 -12.97
N LEU A 278 12.75 6.59 -13.05
CA LEU A 278 13.44 6.80 -14.32
C LEU A 278 13.65 5.47 -15.06
N VAL A 279 14.20 4.47 -14.39
CA VAL A 279 14.48 3.15 -14.99
C VAL A 279 13.19 2.43 -15.39
N PHE A 280 12.20 2.33 -14.50
CA PHE A 280 10.97 1.59 -14.81
C PHE A 280 10.13 2.27 -15.90
N ILE A 281 10.02 3.59 -15.91
CA ILE A 281 9.30 4.30 -16.97
C ILE A 281 10.01 4.09 -18.30
N SER A 282 11.36 4.10 -18.32
CA SER A 282 12.13 3.80 -19.54
C SER A 282 11.95 2.35 -20.00
N LEU A 283 11.91 1.37 -19.07
CA LEU A 283 11.63 -0.02 -19.40
C LEU A 283 10.21 -0.22 -19.94
N VAL A 284 9.22 0.47 -19.38
CA VAL A 284 7.85 0.46 -19.91
C VAL A 284 7.79 1.06 -21.32
N ALA A 285 8.50 2.16 -21.56
CA ALA A 285 8.61 2.75 -22.89
C ALA A 285 9.24 1.77 -23.90
N LEU A 286 10.32 1.08 -23.51
CA LEU A 286 10.93 0.03 -24.32
C LEU A 286 9.96 -1.14 -24.56
N ALA A 287 9.26 -1.60 -23.53
CA ALA A 287 8.26 -2.67 -23.68
C ALA A 287 7.14 -2.24 -24.65
N ASN A 288 6.64 -1.00 -24.53
CA ASN A 288 5.62 -0.46 -25.42
C ASN A 288 6.13 -0.35 -26.86
N TYR A 289 7.37 0.08 -27.05
CA TYR A 289 7.97 0.08 -28.40
C TYR A 289 7.93 -1.33 -29.02
N ILE A 290 8.30 -2.36 -28.28
CA ILE A 290 8.30 -3.73 -28.77
C ILE A 290 6.87 -4.24 -29.02
N THR A 291 5.97 -4.04 -28.05
CA THR A 291 4.62 -4.60 -28.13
C THR A 291 3.70 -3.81 -29.06
N GLU A 292 3.67 -2.47 -28.96
CA GLU A 292 2.78 -1.59 -29.70
C GLU A 292 3.35 -1.26 -31.11
N ASP A 293 4.59 -0.72 -31.15
CA ASP A 293 5.15 -0.21 -32.41
C ASP A 293 5.68 -1.33 -33.34
N VAL A 294 6.20 -2.44 -32.74
CA VAL A 294 6.69 -3.56 -33.55
C VAL A 294 5.59 -4.61 -33.71
N ILE A 295 5.16 -5.28 -32.63
CA ILE A 295 4.22 -6.39 -32.75
C ILE A 295 2.84 -5.92 -33.18
N GLY A 296 2.24 -4.99 -32.44
CA GLY A 296 0.89 -4.52 -32.65
C GLY A 296 0.67 -3.88 -34.02
N ARG A 297 1.66 -3.12 -34.49
CA ARG A 297 1.61 -2.47 -35.81
C ARG A 297 1.71 -3.47 -36.97
N TYR A 298 2.66 -4.41 -36.91
CA TYR A 298 2.85 -5.39 -38.01
C TYR A 298 1.78 -6.49 -38.04
N THR A 299 1.11 -6.75 -36.93
CA THR A 299 0.04 -7.76 -36.85
C THR A 299 -1.37 -7.18 -37.05
N GLY A 300 -1.52 -5.86 -37.07
CA GLY A 300 -2.84 -5.19 -37.09
C GLY A 300 -3.59 -5.24 -35.74
N LEU A 301 -2.94 -5.76 -34.69
CA LEU A 301 -3.59 -5.88 -33.36
C LEU A 301 -3.91 -4.52 -32.74
N ASN A 302 -3.15 -3.47 -33.05
CA ASN A 302 -3.45 -2.15 -32.50
C ASN A 302 -4.83 -1.65 -32.94
N ASP A 303 -5.16 -1.75 -34.24
CA ASP A 303 -6.44 -1.30 -34.77
C ASP A 303 -7.59 -2.09 -34.16
N TRP A 304 -7.44 -3.40 -34.06
CA TRP A 304 -8.42 -4.27 -33.41
C TRP A 304 -8.63 -3.92 -31.93
N ILE A 305 -7.53 -3.62 -31.18
CA ILE A 305 -7.60 -3.23 -29.77
C ILE A 305 -8.33 -1.88 -29.62
N VAL A 306 -7.97 -0.89 -30.44
CA VAL A 306 -8.61 0.43 -30.41
C VAL A 306 -10.10 0.31 -30.67
N GLU A 307 -10.50 -0.46 -31.67
CA GLU A 307 -11.92 -0.70 -32.02
C GLU A 307 -12.66 -1.43 -30.89
N THR A 308 -12.08 -2.52 -30.35
CA THR A 308 -12.72 -3.35 -29.32
C THR A 308 -12.82 -2.63 -27.97
N THR A 309 -11.96 -1.65 -27.70
CA THR A 309 -11.94 -0.90 -26.44
C THR A 309 -12.58 0.47 -26.54
N ASP A 310 -13.26 0.80 -27.64
CA ASP A 310 -13.83 2.12 -27.90
C ASP A 310 -12.80 3.26 -27.71
N GLY A 311 -11.55 3.02 -28.14
CA GLY A 311 -10.45 3.97 -28.04
C GLY A 311 -9.85 4.14 -26.63
N LYS A 312 -10.28 3.37 -25.63
CA LYS A 312 -9.73 3.44 -24.26
C LYS A 312 -8.28 2.93 -24.18
N ALA A 313 -7.92 1.97 -25.01
CA ALA A 313 -6.54 1.52 -25.18
C ALA A 313 -6.06 1.95 -26.58
N ARG A 314 -4.84 2.48 -26.65
CA ARG A 314 -4.27 2.97 -27.93
C ARG A 314 -3.64 1.86 -28.79
N GLY A 315 -3.53 0.63 -28.26
CA GLY A 315 -2.95 -0.51 -28.93
C GLY A 315 -2.41 -1.56 -27.96
N LEU A 316 -1.56 -2.45 -28.44
CA LEU A 316 -0.97 -3.57 -27.67
C LEU A 316 0.13 -3.05 -26.73
N THR A 317 -0.22 -2.17 -25.82
CA THR A 317 0.68 -1.64 -24.81
C THR A 317 0.93 -2.64 -23.67
N PHE A 318 2.03 -2.49 -22.95
CA PHE A 318 2.32 -3.24 -21.73
C PHE A 318 1.18 -3.10 -20.69
N GLN A 319 0.65 -1.90 -20.57
CA GLN A 319 -0.49 -1.60 -19.68
C GLN A 319 -1.74 -2.36 -20.12
N PHE A 320 -2.01 -2.45 -21.42
CA PHE A 320 -3.14 -3.21 -21.96
C PHE A 320 -3.01 -4.71 -21.64
N ILE A 321 -1.82 -5.29 -21.87
CA ILE A 321 -1.56 -6.72 -21.59
C ILE A 321 -1.82 -7.02 -20.11
N LEU A 322 -1.28 -6.21 -19.21
CA LEU A 322 -1.50 -6.36 -17.77
C LEU A 322 -2.98 -6.21 -17.40
N GLY A 323 -3.66 -5.24 -18.04
CA GLY A 323 -5.08 -5.01 -17.86
C GLY A 323 -5.92 -6.25 -18.22
N VAL A 324 -5.68 -6.82 -19.40
CA VAL A 324 -6.39 -8.03 -19.86
C VAL A 324 -6.18 -9.21 -18.92
N ILE A 325 -4.92 -9.46 -18.51
CA ILE A 325 -4.58 -10.59 -17.61
C ILE A 325 -5.30 -10.43 -16.24
N ALA A 326 -5.36 -9.22 -15.70
CA ALA A 326 -5.95 -8.97 -14.39
C ALA A 326 -7.46 -8.69 -14.43
N SER A 327 -8.05 -8.41 -15.60
CA SER A 327 -9.46 -8.06 -15.75
C SER A 327 -10.44 -9.05 -15.11
N PRO A 328 -10.30 -10.38 -15.27
CA PRO A 328 -11.22 -11.33 -14.63
C PRO A 328 -11.19 -11.20 -13.10
N PHE A 329 -10.01 -10.97 -12.53
CA PHE A 329 -9.84 -10.78 -11.09
C PHE A 329 -10.45 -9.43 -10.63
N MET A 330 -10.27 -8.36 -11.40
CA MET A 330 -10.89 -7.06 -11.12
C MET A 330 -12.41 -7.14 -11.13
N TRP A 331 -12.98 -7.90 -12.08
CA TRP A 331 -14.41 -8.13 -12.12
C TRP A 331 -14.91 -8.87 -10.86
N LEU A 332 -14.20 -9.92 -10.43
CA LEU A 332 -14.56 -10.71 -9.25
C LEU A 332 -14.55 -9.89 -7.97
N ILE A 333 -13.62 -8.94 -7.81
CA ILE A 333 -13.51 -8.10 -6.61
C ILE A 333 -14.48 -6.90 -6.60
N GLY A 334 -15.29 -6.73 -7.63
CA GLY A 334 -16.38 -5.74 -7.67
C GLY A 334 -16.06 -4.42 -8.38
N ILE A 335 -14.96 -4.33 -9.14
CA ILE A 335 -14.72 -3.17 -10.03
C ILE A 335 -15.81 -3.15 -11.12
N PRO A 336 -16.44 -2.00 -11.43
CA PRO A 336 -17.37 -1.85 -12.55
C PRO A 336 -16.77 -2.33 -13.87
N SER A 337 -17.57 -3.02 -14.69
CA SER A 337 -17.09 -3.70 -15.90
C SER A 337 -16.40 -2.78 -16.90
N GLN A 338 -16.78 -1.50 -16.94
CA GLN A 338 -16.18 -0.50 -17.81
C GLN A 338 -14.75 -0.10 -17.42
N ASP A 339 -14.38 -0.32 -16.15
CA ASP A 339 -13.09 0.11 -15.58
C ASP A 339 -12.16 -1.04 -15.20
N ILE A 340 -12.60 -2.32 -15.39
CA ILE A 340 -11.80 -3.49 -14.98
C ILE A 340 -10.42 -3.53 -15.61
N MET A 341 -10.31 -3.08 -16.85
CA MET A 341 -9.06 -3.11 -17.60
C MET A 341 -8.06 -2.07 -17.07
N LEU A 342 -8.56 -0.86 -16.74
CA LEU A 342 -7.74 0.20 -16.14
C LEU A 342 -7.26 -0.23 -14.75
N ALA A 343 -8.16 -0.69 -13.88
CA ALA A 343 -7.81 -1.15 -12.54
C ALA A 343 -6.88 -2.38 -12.56
N GLY A 344 -7.11 -3.32 -13.49
CA GLY A 344 -6.25 -4.48 -13.69
C GLY A 344 -4.83 -4.10 -14.13
N SER A 345 -4.73 -3.14 -15.05
CA SER A 345 -3.45 -2.59 -15.48
C SER A 345 -2.69 -1.96 -14.31
N LEU A 346 -3.37 -1.20 -13.44
CA LEU A 346 -2.75 -0.60 -12.25
C LEU A 346 -2.23 -1.67 -11.27
N LEU A 347 -2.99 -2.74 -11.01
CA LEU A 347 -2.53 -3.85 -10.18
C LEU A 347 -1.30 -4.53 -10.79
N GLY A 348 -1.30 -4.76 -12.10
CA GLY A 348 -0.18 -5.35 -12.81
C GLY A 348 1.07 -4.47 -12.75
N GLN A 349 0.93 -3.16 -13.01
CA GLN A 349 2.02 -2.19 -12.92
C GLN A 349 2.59 -2.13 -11.50
N LYS A 350 1.72 -2.06 -10.47
CA LYS A 350 2.15 -2.11 -9.06
C LYS A 350 3.00 -3.34 -8.79
N THR A 351 2.54 -4.51 -9.19
CA THR A 351 3.15 -5.80 -8.86
C THR A 351 4.49 -6.01 -9.56
N ILE A 352 4.58 -5.65 -10.84
CA ILE A 352 5.78 -5.86 -11.68
C ILE A 352 6.79 -4.73 -11.50
N LEU A 353 6.32 -3.49 -11.48
CA LEU A 353 7.17 -2.30 -11.36
C LEU A 353 7.21 -1.85 -9.90
N ASN A 354 6.33 -0.93 -9.54
CA ASN A 354 6.08 -0.48 -8.17
C ASN A 354 4.78 0.35 -8.10
N GLU A 355 4.36 0.65 -6.89
CA GLU A 355 3.15 1.43 -6.62
C GLU A 355 3.29 2.91 -7.04
N PHE A 356 4.50 3.48 -7.05
CA PHE A 356 4.71 4.87 -7.50
C PHE A 356 4.34 5.06 -8.96
N VAL A 357 4.81 4.16 -9.84
CA VAL A 357 4.44 4.16 -11.27
C VAL A 357 2.93 4.00 -11.42
N ALA A 358 2.34 3.07 -10.66
CA ALA A 358 0.92 2.81 -10.73
C ALA A 358 0.06 3.98 -10.21
N TYR A 359 0.46 4.66 -9.12
CA TYR A 359 -0.21 5.88 -8.65
C TYR A 359 -0.07 7.04 -9.62
N PHE A 360 1.09 7.21 -10.24
CA PHE A 360 1.28 8.21 -11.29
C PHE A 360 0.37 7.94 -12.49
N GLN A 361 0.25 6.68 -12.90
CA GLN A 361 -0.66 6.28 -13.97
C GLN A 361 -2.13 6.48 -13.58
N LEU A 362 -2.51 6.15 -12.33
CA LEU A 362 -3.85 6.41 -11.80
C LEU A 362 -4.18 7.90 -11.84
N GLN A 363 -3.25 8.77 -11.45
CA GLN A 363 -3.40 10.22 -11.54
C GLN A 363 -3.66 10.65 -12.99
N GLN A 364 -2.82 10.24 -13.93
CA GLN A 364 -2.96 10.60 -15.34
C GLN A 364 -4.32 10.18 -15.90
N TRP A 365 -4.76 8.96 -15.63
CA TRP A 365 -6.03 8.44 -16.11
C TRP A 365 -7.24 9.10 -15.43
N LYS A 366 -7.13 9.41 -14.15
CA LYS A 366 -8.14 10.18 -13.41
C LYS A 366 -8.29 11.59 -14.01
N ASP A 367 -7.18 12.29 -14.22
CA ASP A 367 -7.16 13.67 -14.73
C ASP A 367 -7.60 13.74 -16.21
N ALA A 368 -7.38 12.67 -16.97
CA ALA A 368 -7.89 12.50 -18.34
C ALA A 368 -9.37 12.04 -18.40
N GLY A 369 -10.02 11.78 -17.26
CA GLY A 369 -11.42 11.34 -17.20
C GLY A 369 -11.68 9.97 -17.82
N LEU A 370 -10.69 9.05 -17.83
CA LEU A 370 -10.85 7.72 -18.42
C LEU A 370 -11.67 6.76 -17.56
N PHE A 371 -11.72 6.97 -16.25
CA PHE A 371 -12.58 6.19 -15.38
C PHE A 371 -14.03 6.62 -15.49
N MET A 372 -14.92 5.66 -15.65
CA MET A 372 -16.37 5.90 -15.71
C MET A 372 -16.97 6.10 -14.30
N TYR A 373 -16.35 5.54 -13.26
CA TYR A 373 -16.90 5.54 -11.90
C TYR A 373 -15.86 5.99 -10.88
N GLU A 374 -16.25 6.91 -10.00
CA GLU A 374 -15.42 7.34 -8.86
C GLU A 374 -15.07 6.18 -7.93
N LYS A 375 -15.99 5.24 -7.77
CA LYS A 375 -15.76 3.98 -7.04
C LYS A 375 -14.51 3.24 -7.56
N SER A 376 -14.31 3.18 -8.87
CA SER A 376 -13.14 2.52 -9.47
C SER A 376 -11.83 3.23 -9.11
N ILE A 377 -11.84 4.56 -9.06
CA ILE A 377 -10.70 5.38 -8.63
C ILE A 377 -10.38 5.10 -7.16
N LEU A 378 -11.40 5.10 -6.29
CA LEU A 378 -11.22 4.82 -4.87
C LEU A 378 -10.73 3.39 -4.64
N MET A 379 -11.37 2.38 -5.26
CA MET A 379 -10.92 0.99 -5.15
C MET A 379 -9.48 0.83 -5.65
N SER A 380 -9.11 1.47 -6.76
CA SER A 380 -7.74 1.48 -7.28
C SER A 380 -6.77 2.12 -6.29
N THR A 381 -7.18 3.19 -5.60
CA THR A 381 -6.36 3.81 -4.53
C THR A 381 -6.03 2.80 -3.42
N TYR A 382 -7.00 1.97 -3.01
CA TYR A 382 -6.78 0.89 -2.03
C TYR A 382 -5.94 -0.25 -2.60
N ILE A 383 -6.19 -0.68 -3.84
CA ILE A 383 -5.40 -1.71 -4.53
C ILE A 383 -3.92 -1.34 -4.56
N LEU A 384 -3.61 -0.07 -4.80
CA LEU A 384 -2.25 0.42 -4.87
C LEU A 384 -1.60 0.65 -3.49
N CYS A 385 -2.39 0.74 -2.41
CA CYS A 385 -1.90 1.00 -1.07
C CYS A 385 -1.15 -0.22 -0.49
N GLY A 386 0.11 -0.36 -0.85
CA GLY A 386 1.00 -1.42 -0.36
C GLY A 386 2.22 -1.62 -1.26
N PHE A 387 3.34 -1.96 -0.64
CA PHE A 387 4.65 -2.16 -1.29
C PHE A 387 4.83 -3.55 -1.91
N ALA A 388 3.74 -4.22 -2.29
CA ALA A 388 3.79 -5.57 -2.84
C ALA A 388 4.22 -5.56 -4.32
N ASN A 389 5.53 -5.54 -4.56
CA ASN A 389 6.15 -5.59 -5.87
C ASN A 389 7.44 -6.42 -5.85
N ILE A 390 7.98 -6.74 -7.03
CA ILE A 390 9.18 -7.58 -7.17
C ILE A 390 10.39 -6.96 -6.45
N SER A 391 10.58 -5.65 -6.54
CA SER A 391 11.71 -4.96 -5.92
C SER A 391 11.66 -5.00 -4.39
N SER A 392 10.48 -5.08 -3.81
CA SER A 392 10.26 -5.15 -2.37
C SER A 392 10.82 -6.42 -1.74
N ILE A 393 10.90 -7.52 -2.51
CA ILE A 393 11.59 -8.74 -2.06
C ILE A 393 13.06 -8.45 -1.78
N GLY A 394 13.72 -7.72 -2.70
CA GLY A 394 15.11 -7.29 -2.53
C GLY A 394 15.30 -6.33 -1.35
N ILE A 395 14.36 -5.39 -1.18
CA ILE A 395 14.38 -4.42 -0.07
C ILE A 395 14.24 -5.14 1.28
N LEU A 396 13.34 -6.11 1.40
CA LEU A 396 13.19 -6.91 2.62
C LEU A 396 14.40 -7.81 2.88
N LEU A 397 15.00 -8.40 1.84
CA LEU A 397 16.25 -9.15 1.97
C LEU A 397 17.41 -8.26 2.47
N GLY A 398 17.44 -7.01 2.04
CA GLY A 398 18.42 -6.01 2.51
C GLY A 398 18.13 -5.55 3.95
N GLY A 399 16.88 -5.28 4.29
CA GLY A 399 16.46 -4.78 5.61
C GLY A 399 16.42 -5.87 6.67
N LEU A 400 15.52 -6.83 6.53
CA LEU A 400 15.38 -7.95 7.50
C LEU A 400 16.62 -8.84 7.55
N GLY A 401 17.29 -9.06 6.39
CA GLY A 401 18.50 -9.89 6.33
C GLY A 401 19.72 -9.26 7.01
N VAL A 402 19.72 -7.95 7.26
CA VAL A 402 20.73 -7.28 8.11
C VAL A 402 20.38 -7.41 9.59
N LEU A 403 19.09 -7.30 9.93
CA LEU A 403 18.60 -7.43 11.32
C LEU A 403 18.64 -8.87 11.83
N ALA A 404 18.47 -9.87 10.96
CA ALA A 404 18.49 -11.29 11.27
C ALA A 404 19.21 -12.08 10.15
N PRO A 405 20.55 -12.07 10.08
CA PRO A 405 21.33 -12.70 9.00
C PRO A 405 21.04 -14.21 8.84
N GLU A 406 20.78 -14.90 9.96
CA GLU A 406 20.43 -16.34 9.98
C GLU A 406 19.08 -16.65 9.32
N LYS A 407 18.17 -15.68 9.24
CA LYS A 407 16.86 -15.81 8.59
C LYS A 407 16.89 -15.45 7.09
N ARG A 408 17.99 -14.93 6.56
CA ARG A 408 18.10 -14.46 5.17
C ARG A 408 17.70 -15.52 4.14
N GLY A 409 18.11 -16.78 4.35
CA GLY A 409 17.76 -17.90 3.48
C GLY A 409 16.25 -18.20 3.50
N LEU A 410 15.59 -18.09 4.67
CA LEU A 410 14.17 -18.22 4.83
C LEU A 410 13.44 -17.09 4.10
N ILE A 411 13.79 -15.82 4.36
CA ILE A 411 13.21 -14.62 3.75
C ILE A 411 13.23 -14.71 2.23
N SER A 412 14.36 -15.14 1.64
CA SER A 412 14.48 -15.32 0.20
C SER A 412 13.50 -16.37 -0.34
N ARG A 413 13.35 -17.52 0.34
CA ARG A 413 12.48 -18.61 -0.10
C ARG A 413 10.99 -18.25 -0.05
N ILE A 414 10.57 -17.49 0.95
CA ILE A 414 9.16 -17.12 1.12
C ILE A 414 8.81 -15.76 0.50
N GLY A 415 9.78 -15.04 -0.06
CA GLY A 415 9.64 -13.67 -0.54
C GLY A 415 8.56 -13.49 -1.61
N VAL A 416 8.52 -14.38 -2.62
CA VAL A 416 7.50 -14.31 -3.68
C VAL A 416 6.09 -14.54 -3.11
N LEU A 417 5.94 -15.53 -2.22
CA LEU A 417 4.66 -15.81 -1.59
C LEU A 417 4.21 -14.65 -0.68
N ALA A 418 5.16 -14.01 0.02
CA ALA A 418 4.88 -12.84 0.83
C ALA A 418 4.46 -11.63 -0.02
N MET A 419 5.06 -11.43 -1.20
CA MET A 419 4.66 -10.40 -2.15
C MET A 419 3.22 -10.63 -2.64
N ILE A 420 2.88 -11.85 -3.01
CA ILE A 420 1.50 -12.21 -3.39
C ILE A 420 0.55 -11.97 -2.21
N GLY A 421 0.93 -12.39 -0.99
CA GLY A 421 0.18 -12.11 0.23
C GLY A 421 -0.08 -10.62 0.44
N GLY A 422 0.94 -9.77 0.33
CA GLY A 422 0.82 -8.32 0.43
C GLY A 422 -0.06 -7.69 -0.66
N ALA A 423 0.02 -8.19 -1.90
CA ALA A 423 -0.87 -7.76 -2.98
C ALA A 423 -2.34 -8.13 -2.68
N LEU A 424 -2.59 -9.34 -2.19
CA LEU A 424 -3.93 -9.77 -1.80
C LEU A 424 -4.48 -8.95 -0.61
N VAL A 425 -3.64 -8.48 0.32
CA VAL A 425 -4.05 -7.59 1.43
C VAL A 425 -4.67 -6.30 0.93
N SER A 426 -3.99 -5.62 0.01
CA SER A 426 -4.49 -4.36 -0.55
C SER A 426 -5.74 -4.58 -1.40
N VAL A 427 -5.80 -5.67 -2.17
CA VAL A 427 -6.99 -6.04 -2.94
C VAL A 427 -8.17 -6.40 -2.03
N LEU A 428 -7.93 -7.10 -0.91
CA LEU A 428 -8.97 -7.42 0.08
C LEU A 428 -9.57 -6.14 0.68
N SER A 429 -8.74 -5.19 1.06
CA SER A 429 -9.19 -3.88 1.56
C SER A 429 -10.01 -3.12 0.52
N ALA A 430 -9.57 -3.12 -0.74
CA ALA A 430 -10.31 -2.52 -1.86
C ALA A 430 -11.68 -3.20 -2.10
N THR A 431 -11.70 -4.55 -2.00
CA THR A 431 -12.94 -5.33 -2.15
C THR A 431 -13.97 -4.99 -1.09
N ILE A 432 -13.54 -4.90 0.18
CA ILE A 432 -14.42 -4.55 1.30
C ILE A 432 -14.97 -3.14 1.13
N ILE A 433 -14.13 -2.17 0.79
CA ILE A 433 -14.58 -0.79 0.54
C ILE A 433 -15.53 -0.74 -0.65
N GLY A 434 -15.20 -1.41 -1.77
CA GLY A 434 -16.06 -1.47 -2.94
C GLY A 434 -17.40 -2.16 -2.69
N MET A 435 -17.46 -3.14 -1.79
CA MET A 435 -18.69 -3.79 -1.34
C MET A 435 -19.63 -2.83 -0.60
N ILE A 436 -19.06 -1.90 0.16
CA ILE A 436 -19.82 -0.99 1.03
C ILE A 436 -20.22 0.29 0.29
N LEU A 437 -19.38 0.79 -0.62
CA LEU A 437 -19.65 2.01 -1.40
C LEU A 437 -20.79 1.84 -2.43
N GLY A 438 -21.18 0.64 -2.79
CA GLY A 438 -22.29 0.37 -3.69
C GLY A 438 -21.95 0.28 -5.17
#